data_5d16e07d5ba4c7d13e8ff8018655ba9a
#
_entry.id   5d16e07d5ba4c7d13e8ff8018655ba9a
#
_cell.length_a   1.000
_cell.length_b   1.000
_cell.length_c   1.000
_cell.angle_alpha   90.00
_cell.angle_beta   90.00
_cell.angle_gamma   90.00
#
_symmetry.space_group_name_H-M   'P 1'
#
loop_
_entity.id
_entity.type
_entity.pdbx_description
1 polymer ?
#
loop_
_entity_poly.entity_id
_entity_poly.type
_entity_poly.pdbx_seq_one_letter_code
_entity_poly.pdbx_strand_id
1 'polypeptide(L)'
;MGSVHENKMKKAAQDRQFRRPVAVDLFAGAGGMSLGFEQAGFDVSAAVEIDPIHGCVHEFNFPRCTVIPQSVKDVNGDSIRAAAGITGKVDVVFGGAPCQGFSMIGKRALDDPRNSLVMDFVRLVSELDADYFVFENVKGLTVGKHRKFLEELIEAFDQRGYSVHLPWLVLN
;
A
#
# COMPACT_ATOMS: atom_id res chain seq x y z
N MET A 1 12.36 21.08 -35.28
CA MET A 1 11.05 21.27 -34.62
C MET A 1 10.69 19.96 -33.92
N GLY A 2 10.88 19.85 -32.61
CA GLY A 2 10.42 18.71 -31.82
C GLY A 2 8.89 18.65 -31.85
N SER A 3 8.31 17.47 -32.01
CA SER A 3 6.87 17.32 -32.08
C SER A 3 6.23 17.77 -30.76
N VAL A 4 4.99 18.26 -30.80
CA VAL A 4 4.20 18.64 -29.61
C VAL A 4 4.16 17.51 -28.58
N HIS A 5 4.26 16.26 -29.04
CA HIS A 5 4.30 15.07 -28.22
C HIS A 5 5.61 14.94 -27.44
N GLU A 6 6.75 15.23 -28.08
CA GLU A 6 8.08 15.17 -27.48
C GLU A 6 8.26 16.25 -26.41
N ASN A 7 7.71 17.45 -26.64
CA ASN A 7 7.68 18.53 -25.65
C ASN A 7 6.79 18.22 -24.45
N LYS A 8 5.64 17.57 -24.66
CA LYS A 8 4.77 17.08 -23.56
C LYS A 8 5.47 16.01 -22.72
N MET A 9 6.18 15.07 -23.36
CA MET A 9 6.93 14.04 -22.64
C MET A 9 8.10 14.63 -21.83
N LYS A 10 8.86 15.58 -22.40
CA LYS A 10 9.95 16.27 -21.69
C LYS A 10 9.43 17.09 -20.51
N LYS A 11 8.31 17.80 -20.69
CA LYS A 11 7.66 18.54 -19.60
C LYS A 11 7.16 17.61 -18.49
N ALA A 12 6.49 16.50 -18.84
CA ALA A 12 6.04 15.51 -17.87
C ALA A 12 7.21 14.84 -17.12
N ALA A 13 8.34 14.60 -17.79
CA ALA A 13 9.56 14.08 -17.16
C ALA A 13 10.19 15.12 -16.22
N GLN A 14 10.18 16.39 -16.60
CA GLN A 14 10.72 17.50 -15.81
C GLN A 14 9.83 17.81 -14.60
N ASP A 15 8.51 17.76 -14.75
CA ASP A 15 7.55 17.91 -13.64
C ASP A 15 7.66 16.75 -12.62
N ARG A 16 8.02 15.54 -13.06
CA ARG A 16 8.33 14.40 -12.16
C ARG A 16 9.62 14.61 -11.35
N GLN A 17 10.60 15.32 -11.88
CA GLN A 17 11.90 15.54 -11.24
C GLN A 17 11.81 16.47 -10.01
N PHE A 18 10.73 17.25 -9.88
CA PHE A 18 10.54 18.22 -8.79
C PHE A 18 9.39 17.90 -7.84
N ARG A 19 8.62 16.82 -8.10
CA ARG A 19 7.50 16.40 -7.28
C ARG A 19 7.94 15.29 -6.32
N ARG A 20 7.63 15.42 -5.03
CA ARG A 20 7.72 14.29 -4.10
C ARG A 20 6.76 13.18 -4.57
N PRO A 21 7.20 11.92 -4.64
CA PRO A 21 6.31 10.82 -5.01
C PRO A 21 5.19 10.64 -3.97
N VAL A 22 3.98 10.40 -4.46
CA VAL A 22 2.78 10.24 -3.63
C VAL A 22 2.70 8.83 -3.07
N ALA A 23 2.46 8.73 -1.77
CA ALA A 23 2.33 7.48 -1.05
C ALA A 23 0.99 7.39 -0.31
N VAL A 24 0.48 6.16 -0.17
CA VAL A 24 -0.72 5.82 0.61
C VAL A 24 -0.36 4.74 1.61
N ASP A 25 -0.66 4.99 2.90
CA ASP A 25 -0.43 4.05 4.01
C ASP A 25 -1.73 3.29 4.35
N LEU A 26 -1.71 1.98 4.25
CA LEU A 26 -2.83 1.11 4.62
C LEU A 26 -2.49 0.38 5.92
N PHE A 27 -3.41 0.35 6.87
CA PHE A 27 -3.18 -0.15 8.23
C PHE A 27 -2.14 0.70 8.98
N ALA A 28 -2.30 2.01 8.86
CA ALA A 28 -1.25 2.98 9.15
C ALA A 28 -0.81 3.05 10.62
N GLY A 29 -1.66 2.61 11.56
CA GLY A 29 -1.35 2.73 12.98
C GLY A 29 -1.01 4.17 13.36
N ALA A 30 0.00 4.33 14.21
CA ALA A 30 0.51 5.65 14.61
C ALA A 30 1.49 6.29 13.59
N GLY A 31 1.75 5.63 12.44
CA GLY A 31 2.55 6.17 11.36
C GLY A 31 4.03 5.76 11.35
N GLY A 32 4.37 4.59 11.88
CA GLY A 32 5.76 4.12 11.90
C GLY A 32 6.35 3.96 10.49
N MET A 33 5.62 3.33 9.55
CA MET A 33 6.03 3.23 8.16
C MET A 33 5.94 4.58 7.45
N SER A 34 4.89 5.36 7.69
CA SER A 34 4.75 6.72 7.16
C SER A 34 5.96 7.58 7.45
N LEU A 35 6.52 7.51 8.68
CA LEU A 35 7.74 8.25 9.02
C LEU A 35 8.92 7.86 8.12
N GLY A 36 9.12 6.56 7.88
CA GLY A 36 10.18 6.05 7.01
C GLY A 36 10.01 6.55 5.56
N PHE A 37 8.79 6.53 5.03
CA PHE A 37 8.51 7.03 3.69
C PHE A 37 8.67 8.54 3.58
N GLU A 38 8.22 9.32 4.57
CA GLU A 38 8.45 10.77 4.61
C GLU A 38 9.94 11.12 4.64
N GLN A 39 10.73 10.40 5.45
CA GLN A 39 12.19 10.57 5.51
C GLN A 39 12.88 10.18 4.20
N ALA A 40 12.34 9.21 3.47
CA ALA A 40 12.81 8.81 2.15
C ALA A 40 12.39 9.79 1.02
N GLY A 41 11.64 10.86 1.35
CA GLY A 41 11.26 11.90 0.41
C GLY A 41 9.90 11.69 -0.26
N PHE A 42 9.10 10.74 0.19
CA PHE A 42 7.71 10.59 -0.26
C PHE A 42 6.79 11.61 0.40
N ASP A 43 5.66 11.86 -0.24
CA ASP A 43 4.52 12.59 0.32
C ASP A 43 3.43 11.58 0.68
N VAL A 44 3.31 11.25 1.97
CA VAL A 44 2.26 10.34 2.45
C VAL A 44 0.96 11.13 2.50
N SER A 45 0.20 11.07 1.41
CA SER A 45 -0.99 11.91 1.20
C SER A 45 -2.23 11.35 1.89
N ALA A 46 -2.33 10.02 2.04
CA ALA A 46 -3.45 9.36 2.72
C ALA A 46 -2.99 8.22 3.62
N ALA A 47 -3.70 8.04 4.73
CA ALA A 47 -3.54 6.93 5.66
C ALA A 47 -4.90 6.33 6.03
N VAL A 48 -5.06 5.02 5.92
CA VAL A 48 -6.28 4.31 6.31
C VAL A 48 -6.01 3.55 7.60
N GLU A 49 -6.73 3.91 8.68
CA GLU A 49 -6.59 3.31 10.01
C GLU A 49 -7.96 3.20 10.68
N ILE A 50 -8.31 1.99 11.12
CA ILE A 50 -9.62 1.73 11.74
C ILE A 50 -9.68 2.15 13.21
N ASP A 51 -8.55 2.08 13.91
CA ASP A 51 -8.50 2.45 15.34
C ASP A 51 -8.44 3.98 15.47
N PRO A 52 -9.46 4.61 16.10
CA PRO A 52 -9.52 6.06 16.19
C PRO A 52 -8.39 6.67 17.04
N ILE A 53 -7.85 5.92 18.00
CA ILE A 53 -6.74 6.40 18.82
C ILE A 53 -5.46 6.45 17.98
N HIS A 54 -5.18 5.37 17.24
CA HIS A 54 -4.04 5.31 16.35
C HIS A 54 -4.17 6.35 15.22
N GLY A 55 -5.37 6.51 14.66
CA GLY A 55 -5.66 7.53 13.65
C GLY A 55 -5.39 8.94 14.14
N CYS A 56 -5.84 9.30 15.36
CA CYS A 56 -5.54 10.60 15.96
C CYS A 56 -4.04 10.82 16.18
N VAL A 57 -3.29 9.79 16.61
CA VAL A 57 -1.84 9.87 16.77
C VAL A 57 -1.16 10.06 15.41
N HIS A 58 -1.63 9.34 14.38
CA HIS A 58 -1.12 9.51 13.02
C HIS A 58 -1.34 10.94 12.51
N GLU A 59 -2.57 11.46 12.64
CA GLU A 59 -2.92 12.83 12.23
C GLU A 59 -2.07 13.89 12.94
N PHE A 60 -1.82 13.69 14.23
CA PHE A 60 -0.93 14.57 15.00
C PHE A 60 0.52 14.54 14.47
N ASN A 61 1.04 13.35 14.17
CA ASN A 61 2.40 13.17 13.67
C ASN A 61 2.58 13.66 12.22
N PHE A 62 1.55 13.52 11.40
CA PHE A 62 1.57 13.81 9.96
C PHE A 62 0.44 14.77 9.55
N PRO A 63 0.50 16.06 9.93
CA PRO A 63 -0.61 17.02 9.75
C PRO A 63 -0.93 17.33 8.29
N ARG A 64 -0.14 16.87 7.33
CA ARG A 64 -0.41 16.98 5.89
C ARG A 64 -1.01 15.72 5.29
N CYS A 65 -1.00 14.62 6.01
CA CYS A 65 -1.61 13.36 5.61
C CYS A 65 -3.10 13.38 5.95
N THR A 66 -3.94 12.97 5.02
CA THR A 66 -5.36 12.77 5.29
C THR A 66 -5.56 11.39 5.93
N VAL A 67 -5.94 11.37 7.21
CA VAL A 67 -6.30 10.14 7.90
C VAL A 67 -7.76 9.79 7.62
N ILE A 68 -8.00 8.56 7.17
CA ILE A 68 -9.31 8.00 6.90
C ILE A 68 -9.64 6.98 7.99
N PRO A 69 -10.47 7.32 9.00
CA PRO A 69 -10.76 6.47 10.15
C PRO A 69 -11.79 5.38 9.80
N GLN A 70 -11.43 4.50 8.88
CA GLN A 70 -12.29 3.44 8.36
C GLN A 70 -11.52 2.14 8.18
N SER A 71 -12.24 1.02 8.09
CA SER A 71 -11.65 -0.23 7.68
C SER A 71 -11.25 -0.18 6.19
N VAL A 72 -10.13 -0.82 5.85
CA VAL A 72 -9.76 -1.03 4.43
C VAL A 72 -10.83 -1.77 3.63
N LYS A 73 -11.74 -2.51 4.30
CA LYS A 73 -12.89 -3.19 3.67
C LYS A 73 -13.96 -2.21 3.17
N ASP A 74 -14.07 -1.06 3.84
CA ASP A 74 -15.17 -0.10 3.65
C ASP A 74 -14.78 1.07 2.74
N VAL A 75 -13.51 1.11 2.30
CA VAL A 75 -12.98 2.12 1.38
C VAL A 75 -12.61 1.49 0.02
N ASN A 76 -12.56 2.33 -1.00
CA ASN A 76 -12.03 1.98 -2.32
C ASN A 76 -11.05 3.05 -2.81
N GLY A 77 -10.34 2.76 -3.90
CA GLY A 77 -9.33 3.66 -4.44
C GLY A 77 -9.85 5.06 -4.74
N ASP A 78 -11.07 5.19 -5.30
CA ASP A 78 -11.68 6.48 -5.61
C ASP A 78 -12.02 7.27 -4.35
N SER A 79 -12.55 6.62 -3.30
CA SER A 79 -12.85 7.27 -2.03
C SER A 79 -11.60 7.77 -1.32
N ILE A 80 -10.49 7.01 -1.36
CA ILE A 80 -9.19 7.43 -0.81
C ILE A 80 -8.66 8.62 -1.58
N ARG A 81 -8.66 8.57 -2.91
CA ARG A 81 -8.24 9.69 -3.77
C ARG A 81 -9.05 10.95 -3.50
N ALA A 82 -10.37 10.82 -3.43
CA ALA A 82 -11.26 11.95 -3.18
C ALA A 82 -11.02 12.59 -1.81
N ALA A 83 -10.90 11.77 -0.75
CA ALA A 83 -10.67 12.26 0.60
C ALA A 83 -9.34 13.01 0.72
N ALA A 84 -8.26 12.51 0.12
CA ALA A 84 -6.92 13.09 0.19
C ALA A 84 -6.61 14.10 -0.94
N GLY A 85 -7.56 14.40 -1.83
CA GLY A 85 -7.33 15.32 -2.95
C GLY A 85 -6.28 14.82 -3.95
N ILE A 86 -6.08 13.50 -4.06
CA ILE A 86 -5.10 12.91 -4.98
C ILE A 86 -5.66 12.91 -6.40
N THR A 87 -5.24 13.88 -7.22
CA THR A 87 -5.65 14.00 -8.63
C THR A 87 -4.68 13.37 -9.61
N GLY A 88 -3.44 13.11 -9.16
CA GLY A 88 -2.36 12.55 -9.96
C GLY A 88 -2.16 11.06 -9.70
N LYS A 89 -0.99 10.58 -10.09
CA LYS A 89 -0.53 9.21 -9.90
C LYS A 89 -0.25 8.92 -8.42
N VAL A 90 -0.54 7.71 -7.98
CA VAL A 90 -0.03 7.15 -6.73
C VAL A 90 1.25 6.40 -7.06
N ASP A 91 2.37 6.80 -6.48
CA ASP A 91 3.65 6.18 -6.78
C ASP A 91 3.85 4.90 -5.94
N VAL A 92 3.36 4.88 -4.69
CA VAL A 92 3.46 3.69 -3.84
C VAL A 92 2.27 3.56 -2.89
N VAL A 93 1.83 2.32 -2.71
CA VAL A 93 0.94 1.91 -1.60
C VAL A 93 1.73 1.00 -0.68
N PHE A 94 1.72 1.26 0.61
CA PHE A 94 2.42 0.44 1.59
C PHE A 94 1.55 0.14 2.81
N GLY A 95 1.93 -0.86 3.59
CA GLY A 95 1.24 -1.20 4.82
C GLY A 95 1.51 -2.59 5.34
N GLY A 96 1.19 -2.80 6.62
CA GLY A 96 1.32 -4.06 7.34
C GLY A 96 -0.04 -4.69 7.63
N ALA A 97 -0.62 -5.41 6.66
CA ALA A 97 -1.92 -6.05 6.87
C ALA A 97 -1.84 -7.16 7.94
N PRO A 98 -2.76 -7.19 8.92
CA PRO A 98 -2.75 -8.23 9.94
C PRO A 98 -3.03 -9.60 9.33
N CYS A 99 -2.15 -10.57 9.61
CA CYS A 99 -2.29 -11.95 9.19
C CYS A 99 -2.68 -12.82 10.38
N GLN A 100 -3.94 -13.21 10.50
CA GLN A 100 -4.45 -13.96 11.66
C GLN A 100 -4.87 -15.41 11.36
N GLY A 101 -4.94 -15.83 10.10
CA GLY A 101 -5.58 -17.06 9.65
C GLY A 101 -4.67 -18.10 9.03
N PHE A 102 -3.64 -18.58 9.74
CA PHE A 102 -2.67 -19.52 9.17
C PHE A 102 -3.01 -21.02 9.29
N SER A 103 -4.24 -21.39 9.60
CA SER A 103 -4.57 -22.76 10.02
C SER A 103 -5.69 -23.38 9.23
N MET A 104 -5.48 -23.72 7.95
CA MET A 104 -6.41 -24.64 7.28
C MET A 104 -5.68 -25.60 6.33
N ILE A 105 -5.68 -26.88 6.66
CA ILE A 105 -5.30 -27.97 5.75
C ILE A 105 -6.45 -28.16 4.76
N GLY A 106 -6.20 -27.99 3.47
CA GLY A 106 -7.15 -28.34 2.40
C GLY A 106 -7.94 -27.21 1.73
N LYS A 107 -7.82 -25.95 2.16
CA LYS A 107 -8.36 -24.77 1.48
C LYS A 107 -7.25 -23.79 1.13
N ARG A 108 -7.49 -22.91 0.12
CA ARG A 108 -6.57 -21.78 -0.15
C ARG A 108 -6.47 -20.93 1.12
N ALA A 109 -5.27 -20.56 1.51
CA ALA A 109 -5.06 -19.77 2.72
C ALA A 109 -5.65 -18.36 2.59
N LEU A 110 -5.70 -17.80 1.38
CA LEU A 110 -6.33 -16.51 1.08
C LEU A 110 -7.87 -16.56 1.17
N ASP A 111 -8.50 -17.73 1.02
CA ASP A 111 -9.95 -17.88 1.14
C ASP A 111 -10.43 -17.92 2.60
N ASP A 112 -9.50 -17.92 3.57
CA ASP A 112 -9.84 -17.83 4.99
C ASP A 112 -10.32 -16.40 5.30
N PRO A 113 -11.54 -16.21 5.86
CA PRO A 113 -12.07 -14.88 6.19
C PRO A 113 -11.15 -14.03 7.08
N ARG A 114 -10.29 -14.68 7.88
CA ARG A 114 -9.30 -14.01 8.74
C ARG A 114 -8.17 -13.35 7.95
N ASN A 115 -7.94 -13.77 6.70
CA ASN A 115 -6.94 -13.24 5.79
C ASN A 115 -7.55 -12.27 4.75
N SER A 116 -8.86 -11.97 4.85
CA SER A 116 -9.53 -11.07 3.91
C SER A 116 -8.86 -9.69 3.81
N LEU A 117 -8.31 -9.18 4.92
CA LEU A 117 -7.62 -7.88 4.95
C LEU A 117 -6.38 -7.81 4.04
N VAL A 118 -5.71 -8.95 3.84
CA VAL A 118 -4.59 -9.03 2.89
C VAL A 118 -5.10 -8.92 1.45
N MET A 119 -6.26 -9.51 1.16
CA MET A 119 -6.89 -9.37 -0.16
C MET A 119 -7.42 -7.96 -0.39
N ASP A 120 -7.86 -7.26 0.66
CA ASP A 120 -8.22 -5.85 0.59
C ASP A 120 -7.00 -4.97 0.31
N PHE A 121 -5.83 -5.30 0.89
CA PHE A 121 -4.57 -4.63 0.52
C PHE A 121 -4.27 -4.80 -0.98
N VAL A 122 -4.32 -6.03 -1.51
CA VAL A 122 -4.10 -6.31 -2.94
C VAL A 122 -5.10 -5.57 -3.82
N ARG A 123 -6.38 -5.53 -3.41
CA ARG A 123 -7.45 -4.81 -4.10
C ARG A 123 -7.16 -3.31 -4.16
N LEU A 124 -6.85 -2.69 -3.03
CA LEU A 124 -6.59 -1.25 -2.94
C LEU A 124 -5.34 -0.82 -3.70
N VAL A 125 -4.26 -1.63 -3.70
CA VAL A 125 -3.08 -1.39 -4.55
C VAL A 125 -3.50 -1.28 -6.02
N SER A 126 -4.35 -2.21 -6.48
CA SER A 126 -4.84 -2.22 -7.85
C SER A 126 -5.81 -1.07 -8.16
N GLU A 127 -6.76 -0.77 -7.25
CA GLU A 127 -7.73 0.31 -7.42
C GLU A 127 -7.07 1.70 -7.41
N LEU A 128 -5.99 1.87 -6.65
CA LEU A 128 -5.20 3.09 -6.63
C LEU A 128 -4.26 3.22 -7.84
N ASP A 129 -4.15 2.18 -8.68
CA ASP A 129 -3.24 2.12 -9.84
C ASP A 129 -1.82 2.55 -9.46
N ALA A 130 -1.30 1.99 -8.37
CA ALA A 130 0.00 2.35 -7.83
C ALA A 130 1.14 1.77 -8.67
N ASP A 131 2.25 2.54 -8.87
CA ASP A 131 3.43 2.01 -9.56
C ASP A 131 4.13 0.91 -8.77
N TYR A 132 4.17 1.08 -7.45
CA TYR A 132 4.83 0.18 -6.52
C TYR A 132 3.95 -0.11 -5.33
N PHE A 133 4.22 -1.23 -4.69
CA PHE A 133 3.69 -1.51 -3.36
C PHE A 133 4.77 -2.05 -2.43
N VAL A 134 4.59 -1.83 -1.13
CA VAL A 134 5.42 -2.42 -0.07
C VAL A 134 4.50 -3.10 0.94
N PHE A 135 4.56 -4.42 0.98
CA PHE A 135 3.80 -5.23 1.93
C PHE A 135 4.72 -5.66 3.07
N GLU A 136 4.46 -5.16 4.27
CA GLU A 136 5.18 -5.53 5.49
C GLU A 136 4.44 -6.63 6.25
N ASN A 137 5.20 -7.56 6.83
CA ASN A 137 4.61 -8.55 7.73
C ASN A 137 5.68 -9.19 8.63
N VAL A 138 5.21 -9.92 9.64
CA VAL A 138 6.10 -10.62 10.57
C VAL A 138 6.89 -11.74 9.89
N LYS A 139 8.13 -11.98 10.35
CA LYS A 139 9.01 -13.04 9.84
C LYS A 139 8.34 -14.42 9.76
N GLY A 140 7.38 -14.70 10.64
CA GLY A 140 6.62 -15.95 10.65
C GLY A 140 5.93 -16.28 9.31
N LEU A 141 5.65 -15.27 8.47
CA LEU A 141 5.05 -15.45 7.15
C LEU A 141 5.94 -16.24 6.18
N THR A 142 7.25 -16.21 6.37
CA THR A 142 8.23 -16.82 5.44
C THR A 142 8.57 -18.27 5.76
N VAL A 143 8.04 -18.86 6.85
CA VAL A 143 8.44 -20.19 7.34
C VAL A 143 7.25 -21.16 7.48
N GLY A 144 7.53 -22.44 7.27
CA GLY A 144 6.57 -23.51 7.52
C GLY A 144 5.34 -23.45 6.64
N LYS A 145 4.15 -23.63 7.25
CA LYS A 145 2.86 -23.66 6.57
C LYS A 145 2.46 -22.31 5.95
N HIS A 146 3.08 -21.22 6.39
CA HIS A 146 2.77 -19.87 5.94
C HIS A 146 3.36 -19.55 4.57
N ARG A 147 4.35 -20.31 4.13
CA ARG A 147 4.94 -20.15 2.80
C ARG A 147 3.91 -20.28 1.68
N LYS A 148 2.96 -21.20 1.82
CA LYS A 148 1.87 -21.35 0.84
C LYS A 148 1.02 -20.09 0.73
N PHE A 149 0.71 -19.44 1.86
CA PHE A 149 0.00 -18.16 1.85
C PHE A 149 0.77 -17.08 1.09
N LEU A 150 2.09 -17.01 1.31
CA LEU A 150 2.94 -16.06 0.60
C LEU A 150 2.96 -16.34 -0.92
N GLU A 151 3.01 -17.61 -1.32
CA GLU A 151 2.94 -18.01 -2.74
C GLU A 151 1.58 -17.59 -3.36
N GLU A 152 0.47 -17.81 -2.67
CA GLU A 152 -0.87 -17.38 -3.09
C GLU A 152 -0.98 -15.84 -3.16
N LEU A 153 -0.36 -15.11 -2.24
CA LEU A 153 -0.32 -13.64 -2.25
C LEU A 153 0.47 -13.10 -3.45
N ILE A 154 1.62 -13.72 -3.76
CA ILE A 154 2.43 -13.38 -4.95
C ILE A 154 1.59 -13.60 -6.22
N GLU A 155 0.91 -14.75 -6.32
CA GLU A 155 0.00 -15.04 -7.43
C GLU A 155 -1.12 -14.00 -7.55
N ALA A 156 -1.70 -13.55 -6.43
CA ALA A 156 -2.76 -12.55 -6.42
C ALA A 156 -2.29 -11.18 -6.94
N PHE A 157 -1.04 -10.79 -6.69
CA PHE A 157 -0.42 -9.60 -7.26
C PHE A 157 -0.09 -9.78 -8.75
N ASP A 158 0.47 -10.93 -9.13
CA ASP A 158 0.80 -11.24 -10.53
C ASP A 158 -0.43 -11.19 -11.45
N GLN A 159 -1.56 -11.74 -10.99
CA GLN A 159 -2.86 -11.68 -11.69
C GLN A 159 -3.37 -10.24 -11.90
N ARG A 160 -2.83 -9.26 -11.18
CA ARG A 160 -3.14 -7.83 -11.30
C ARG A 160 -2.04 -7.03 -12.01
N GLY A 161 -1.05 -7.72 -12.58
CA GLY A 161 0.03 -7.11 -13.34
C GLY A 161 1.18 -6.57 -12.50
N TYR A 162 1.26 -6.93 -11.22
CA TYR A 162 2.37 -6.54 -10.35
C TYR A 162 3.40 -7.67 -10.23
N SER A 163 4.68 -7.32 -10.34
CA SER A 163 5.78 -8.26 -10.07
C SER A 163 6.31 -8.08 -8.65
N VAL A 164 6.36 -9.17 -7.89
CA VAL A 164 6.91 -9.16 -6.53
C VAL A 164 8.42 -9.39 -6.58
N HIS A 165 9.20 -8.48 -5.96
CA HIS A 165 10.64 -8.63 -5.85
C HIS A 165 11.00 -9.78 -4.91
N LEU A 166 11.83 -10.70 -5.38
CA LEU A 166 12.33 -11.85 -4.61
C LEU A 166 13.87 -11.89 -4.61
N PRO A 167 14.51 -12.40 -3.55
CA PRO A 167 13.89 -12.83 -2.29
C PRO A 167 13.36 -11.64 -1.46
N TRP A 168 12.34 -11.91 -0.62
CA TRP A 168 11.91 -10.92 0.39
C TRP A 168 13.03 -10.56 1.34
N LEU A 169 13.01 -9.33 1.84
CA LEU A 169 13.97 -8.84 2.82
C LEU A 169 13.47 -9.14 4.24
N VAL A 170 14.40 -9.57 5.11
CA VAL A 170 14.17 -9.62 6.56
C VAL A 170 14.94 -8.46 7.16
N LEU A 171 14.20 -7.50 7.73
CA LEU A 171 14.76 -6.33 8.39
C LEU A 171 14.84 -6.62 9.90
N ASN A 172 15.92 -6.16 10.54
CA ASN A 172 16.15 -6.28 11.99
C ASN A 172 16.01 -4.91 12.64
#